data_feb67fd58c8e0a1b6f7f6eb5c6da8a1b
#
_entry.id   feb67fd58c8e0a1b6f7f6eb5c6da8a1b
#
_cell.length_a   1.000
_cell.length_b   1.000
_cell.length_c   1.000
_cell.angle_alpha   90.00
_cell.angle_beta   90.00
_cell.angle_gamma   90.00
#
_symmetry.space_group_name_H-M   'P 1'
#
loop_
_entity.id
_entity.type
_entity.pdbx_description
1 polymer ?
#
loop_
_entity_poly.entity_id
_entity_poly.type
_entity_poly.pdbx_seq_one_letter_code
_entity_poly.pdbx_strand_id
1 'polypeptide(L)'
;MRVISALILIILIAAPLAAHPVPFSYLDIQLQPGSIEVSLTAHIYDLAHDLQITPMERLLEPAFLAERQDAIRVLLAPRFGIVTDDHPVRLEWLQPEILQERQSVRFHLRQAISGMPGVVSISAKMFPYDPQHQTFVNVYESDVLASQMILDINHTETEYFAGTRQGVFAVIRKFIPAGIHHILIGPDHLLFLVGLLLLGGSIRRLTMVVTSFTIAHSVTLSLAALNIITPPARIIEPAIALSIVFVGADNLLAQGGRDVRAWIAFGFGFIHGFGFANVLREMELPARALGWSLFSFNFGVEIGQLLVVVLVA
;
A
#
# COMPACT_ATOMS: atom_id res chain seq x y z
N MET A 1 -46.24 -12.68 33.93
CA MET A 1 -45.88 -11.40 34.54
C MET A 1 -44.39 -11.23 34.82
N ARG A 2 -43.70 -12.16 35.47
CA ARG A 2 -42.26 -12.02 35.79
C ARG A 2 -41.32 -11.88 34.56
N VAL A 3 -41.61 -12.54 33.46
CA VAL A 3 -40.81 -12.48 32.23
C VAL A 3 -40.96 -11.13 31.50
N ILE A 4 -42.19 -10.58 31.52
CA ILE A 4 -42.48 -9.26 30.91
C ILE A 4 -41.83 -8.15 31.74
N SER A 5 -41.81 -8.25 33.06
CA SER A 5 -41.13 -7.28 33.94
C SER A 5 -39.61 -7.33 33.78
N ALA A 6 -39.01 -8.51 33.53
CA ALA A 6 -37.58 -8.63 33.23
C ALA A 6 -37.22 -8.05 31.87
N LEU A 7 -38.06 -8.23 30.86
CA LEU A 7 -37.84 -7.65 29.52
C LEU A 7 -37.94 -6.11 29.55
N ILE A 8 -38.90 -5.55 30.30
CA ILE A 8 -39.04 -4.09 30.48
C ILE A 8 -37.84 -3.51 31.24
N LEU A 9 -37.30 -4.24 32.24
CA LEU A 9 -36.11 -3.80 32.97
C LEU A 9 -34.87 -3.80 32.11
N ILE A 10 -34.70 -4.74 31.17
CA ILE A 10 -33.58 -4.79 30.21
C ILE A 10 -33.66 -3.64 29.20
N ILE A 11 -34.87 -3.26 28.79
CA ILE A 11 -35.09 -2.11 27.86
C ILE A 11 -34.82 -0.78 28.57
N LEU A 12 -35.08 -0.67 29.85
CA LEU A 12 -34.82 0.54 30.66
C LEU A 12 -33.34 0.73 31.03
N ILE A 13 -32.52 -0.33 30.96
CA ILE A 13 -31.05 -0.28 31.19
C ILE A 13 -30.28 -0.07 29.91
N ALA A 14 -30.93 -0.10 28.75
CA ALA A 14 -30.31 0.40 27.48
C ALA A 14 -30.11 1.90 27.60
N ALA A 15 -29.08 2.31 28.33
CA ALA A 15 -28.56 3.66 28.24
C ALA A 15 -28.36 3.96 26.72
N PRO A 16 -28.75 5.14 26.21
CA PRO A 16 -28.38 5.51 24.88
C PRO A 16 -26.85 5.43 24.83
N LEU A 17 -26.30 4.40 24.18
CA LEU A 17 -24.95 4.45 23.68
C LEU A 17 -24.97 5.64 22.72
N ALA A 18 -24.55 6.80 23.21
CA ALA A 18 -24.19 7.90 22.34
C ALA A 18 -23.08 7.32 21.45
N ALA A 19 -23.45 6.90 20.26
CA ALA A 19 -22.49 6.67 19.22
C ALA A 19 -21.80 8.00 19.03
N HIS A 20 -20.60 8.16 19.58
CA HIS A 20 -19.75 9.27 19.18
C HIS A 20 -19.63 9.16 17.66
N PRO A 21 -20.01 10.18 16.88
CA PRO A 21 -19.69 10.19 15.48
C PRO A 21 -18.18 10.01 15.44
N VAL A 22 -17.70 8.92 14.83
CA VAL A 22 -16.25 8.76 14.57
C VAL A 22 -15.94 9.83 13.52
N PRO A 23 -15.28 10.93 13.88
CA PRO A 23 -15.01 11.97 12.93
C PRO A 23 -13.94 11.47 11.98
N PHE A 24 -14.17 11.68 10.69
CA PHE A 24 -13.24 11.34 9.63
C PHE A 24 -12.66 12.62 9.04
N SER A 25 -11.41 12.54 8.59
CA SER A 25 -10.85 13.56 7.71
C SER A 25 -10.89 13.07 6.27
N TYR A 26 -11.00 14.02 5.33
CA TYR A 26 -10.91 13.71 3.90
C TYR A 26 -9.79 14.54 3.29
N LEU A 27 -8.93 13.89 2.54
CA LEU A 27 -7.85 14.52 1.79
C LEU A 27 -8.08 14.22 0.31
N ASP A 28 -8.76 15.13 -0.38
CA ASP A 28 -9.05 15.02 -1.80
C ASP A 28 -7.91 15.70 -2.58
N ILE A 29 -7.21 14.95 -3.42
CA ILE A 29 -6.06 15.40 -4.19
C ILE A 29 -6.42 15.34 -5.67
N GLN A 30 -6.48 16.50 -6.32
CA GLN A 30 -6.73 16.63 -7.74
C GLN A 30 -5.40 16.84 -8.49
N LEU A 31 -5.04 15.90 -9.33
CA LEU A 31 -3.88 15.96 -10.20
C LEU A 31 -4.29 16.51 -11.56
N GLN A 32 -3.77 17.70 -11.87
CA GLN A 32 -3.98 18.36 -13.15
C GLN A 32 -2.63 18.65 -13.83
N PRO A 33 -2.58 18.71 -15.17
CA PRO A 33 -1.37 19.15 -15.84
C PRO A 33 -0.98 20.58 -15.40
N GLY A 34 0.09 20.69 -14.61
CA GLY A 34 0.62 21.97 -14.14
C GLY A 34 0.17 22.40 -12.74
N SER A 35 -0.73 21.67 -12.07
CA SER A 35 -1.11 21.98 -10.68
C SER A 35 -1.55 20.75 -9.88
N ILE A 36 -1.33 20.83 -8.59
CA ILE A 36 -1.99 19.96 -7.60
C ILE A 36 -2.92 20.82 -6.79
N GLU A 37 -4.18 20.41 -6.72
CA GLU A 37 -5.17 21.01 -5.83
C GLU A 37 -5.54 20.01 -4.75
N VAL A 38 -5.57 20.47 -3.51
CA VAL A 38 -5.85 19.64 -2.35
C VAL A 38 -6.98 20.25 -1.55
N SER A 39 -7.97 19.44 -1.22
CA SER A 39 -9.05 19.81 -0.31
C SER A 39 -8.96 18.95 0.95
N LEU A 40 -8.59 19.56 2.07
CA LEU A 40 -8.56 18.92 3.39
C LEU A 40 -9.85 19.26 4.13
N THR A 41 -10.69 18.26 4.40
CA THR A 41 -11.92 18.42 5.18
C THR A 41 -11.72 17.81 6.56
N ALA A 42 -11.93 18.60 7.60
CA ALA A 42 -11.83 18.18 9.00
C ALA A 42 -13.12 18.54 9.76
N HIS A 43 -13.56 17.65 10.65
CA HIS A 43 -14.73 17.86 11.49
C HIS A 43 -14.43 18.90 12.59
N ILE A 44 -15.41 19.76 12.92
CA ILE A 44 -15.22 20.79 13.96
C ILE A 44 -14.93 20.22 15.33
N TYR A 45 -15.38 19.01 15.62
CA TYR A 45 -15.10 18.30 16.87
C TYR A 45 -13.60 18.12 17.08
N ASP A 46 -12.90 17.62 16.07
CA ASP A 46 -11.46 17.38 16.12
C ASP A 46 -10.65 18.67 16.21
N LEU A 47 -11.04 19.67 15.38
CA LEU A 47 -10.41 20.98 15.41
C LEU A 47 -10.59 21.67 16.76
N ALA A 48 -11.81 21.62 17.31
CA ALA A 48 -12.14 22.22 18.60
C ALA A 48 -11.40 21.51 19.75
N HIS A 49 -11.30 20.18 19.71
CA HIS A 49 -10.55 19.41 20.70
C HIS A 49 -9.10 19.87 20.79
N ASP A 50 -8.40 19.90 19.65
CA ASP A 50 -6.97 20.20 19.63
C ASP A 50 -6.64 21.66 19.81
N LEU A 51 -7.56 22.57 19.43
CA LEU A 51 -7.45 24.02 19.64
C LEU A 51 -8.09 24.48 20.96
N GLN A 52 -8.70 23.57 21.72
CA GLN A 52 -9.38 23.85 22.99
C GLN A 52 -10.47 24.95 22.85
N ILE A 53 -11.28 24.84 21.78
CA ILE A 53 -12.36 25.78 21.49
C ILE A 53 -13.67 25.24 22.04
N THR A 54 -14.37 26.06 22.83
CA THR A 54 -15.69 25.75 23.40
C THR A 54 -16.60 26.96 23.28
N PRO A 55 -17.83 26.87 22.77
CA PRO A 55 -18.36 25.68 22.09
C PRO A 55 -17.77 25.48 20.69
N MET A 56 -17.75 24.23 20.19
CA MET A 56 -17.12 23.88 18.90
C MET A 56 -17.82 24.50 17.70
N GLU A 57 -19.10 24.78 17.79
CA GLU A 57 -19.96 25.39 16.75
C GLU A 57 -19.45 26.79 16.33
N ARG A 58 -18.66 27.45 17.16
CA ARG A 58 -18.02 28.71 16.80
C ARG A 58 -17.12 28.60 15.56
N LEU A 59 -16.55 27.41 15.29
CA LEU A 59 -15.78 27.17 14.09
C LEU A 59 -16.63 27.23 12.79
N LEU A 60 -17.96 27.19 12.90
CA LEU A 60 -18.89 27.39 11.78
C LEU A 60 -19.29 28.84 11.57
N GLU A 61 -18.78 29.76 12.42
CA GLU A 61 -18.99 31.21 12.25
C GLU A 61 -17.84 31.78 11.38
N PRO A 62 -18.15 32.40 10.22
CA PRO A 62 -17.09 32.86 9.29
C PRO A 62 -16.08 33.83 9.93
N ALA A 63 -16.55 34.75 10.76
CA ALA A 63 -15.67 35.72 11.43
C ALA A 63 -14.72 35.06 12.41
N PHE A 64 -15.21 34.11 13.21
CA PHE A 64 -14.39 33.37 14.18
C PHE A 64 -13.41 32.43 13.49
N LEU A 65 -13.85 31.74 12.43
CA LEU A 65 -12.97 30.87 11.62
C LEU A 65 -11.81 31.67 11.01
N ALA A 66 -12.10 32.86 10.47
CA ALA A 66 -11.09 33.75 9.91
C ALA A 66 -10.06 34.20 10.96
N GLU A 67 -10.51 34.52 12.19
CA GLU A 67 -9.63 34.88 13.31
C GLU A 67 -8.69 33.70 13.71
N ARG A 68 -9.17 32.45 13.57
CA ARG A 68 -8.44 31.24 13.98
C ARG A 68 -7.66 30.56 12.85
N GLN A 69 -7.73 31.10 11.64
CA GLN A 69 -7.15 30.44 10.44
C GLN A 69 -5.67 30.13 10.59
N ASP A 70 -4.88 31.04 11.15
CA ASP A 70 -3.45 30.81 11.35
C ASP A 70 -3.17 29.71 12.39
N ALA A 71 -3.92 29.68 13.49
CA ALA A 71 -3.81 28.63 14.50
C ALA A 71 -4.17 27.25 13.91
N ILE A 72 -5.22 27.18 13.13
CA ILE A 72 -5.62 25.95 12.43
C ILE A 72 -4.55 25.50 11.43
N ARG A 73 -3.98 26.44 10.67
CA ARG A 73 -2.90 26.14 9.73
C ARG A 73 -1.66 25.59 10.45
N VAL A 74 -1.24 26.20 11.54
CA VAL A 74 -0.11 25.73 12.37
C VAL A 74 -0.38 24.34 12.92
N LEU A 75 -1.62 24.04 13.30
CA LEU A 75 -2.03 22.72 13.78
C LEU A 75 -1.98 21.67 12.68
N LEU A 76 -2.57 21.95 11.51
CA LEU A 76 -2.80 20.95 10.48
C LEU A 76 -1.61 20.75 9.53
N ALA A 77 -0.84 21.80 9.22
CA ALA A 77 0.24 21.75 8.24
C ALA A 77 1.29 20.64 8.50
N PRO A 78 1.71 20.35 9.75
CA PRO A 78 2.65 19.27 10.02
C PRO A 78 2.03 17.87 10.04
N ARG A 79 0.70 17.75 9.93
CA ARG A 79 -0.03 16.49 10.11
C ARG A 79 -0.29 15.75 8.81
N PHE A 80 -0.04 16.37 7.68
CA PHE A 80 -0.08 15.73 6.38
C PHE A 80 1.04 16.25 5.48
N GLY A 81 1.43 15.46 4.51
CA GLY A 81 2.46 15.79 3.55
C GLY A 81 2.18 15.19 2.19
N ILE A 82 2.57 15.89 1.15
CA ILE A 82 2.51 15.42 -0.23
C ILE A 82 3.88 15.60 -0.86
N VAL A 83 4.38 14.53 -1.46
CA VAL A 83 5.64 14.51 -2.19
C VAL A 83 5.36 14.02 -3.61
N THR A 84 5.86 14.68 -4.62
CA THR A 84 5.72 14.28 -6.02
C THR A 84 7.08 14.03 -6.63
N ASP A 85 7.29 12.81 -7.17
CA ASP A 85 8.56 12.45 -7.82
C ASP A 85 9.78 12.82 -6.96
N ASP A 86 9.74 12.46 -5.67
CA ASP A 86 10.75 12.74 -4.63
C ASP A 86 10.91 14.23 -4.24
N HIS A 87 10.00 15.11 -4.69
CA HIS A 87 10.03 16.53 -4.36
C HIS A 87 8.86 16.91 -3.45
N PRO A 88 9.11 17.49 -2.26
CA PRO A 88 8.02 17.92 -1.37
C PRO A 88 7.21 19.06 -2.00
N VAL A 89 5.88 18.91 -1.93
CA VAL A 89 4.92 19.90 -2.43
C VAL A 89 4.68 20.95 -1.36
N ARG A 90 4.91 22.22 -1.68
CA ARG A 90 4.64 23.35 -0.79
C ARG A 90 3.27 23.95 -1.10
N LEU A 91 2.27 23.47 -0.37
CA LEU A 91 0.89 23.86 -0.59
C LEU A 91 0.62 25.28 -0.08
N GLU A 92 0.05 26.14 -0.93
CA GLU A 92 -0.49 27.44 -0.56
C GLU A 92 -1.91 27.25 -0.02
N TRP A 93 -2.19 27.78 1.18
CA TRP A 93 -3.50 27.73 1.82
C TRP A 93 -4.38 28.85 1.28
N LEU A 94 -5.54 28.47 0.77
CA LEU A 94 -6.57 29.39 0.28
C LEU A 94 -7.64 29.60 1.34
N GLN A 95 -8.72 30.34 0.97
CA GLN A 95 -9.84 30.58 1.87
C GLN A 95 -10.57 29.27 2.22
N PRO A 96 -10.86 29.01 3.51
CA PRO A 96 -11.60 27.85 3.94
C PRO A 96 -13.08 27.96 3.59
N GLU A 97 -13.73 26.83 3.39
CA GLU A 97 -15.16 26.67 3.17
C GLU A 97 -15.81 26.02 4.39
N ILE A 98 -16.92 26.60 4.88
CA ILE A 98 -17.69 26.05 6.00
C ILE A 98 -18.78 25.13 5.46
N LEU A 99 -18.76 23.87 5.89
CA LEU A 99 -19.74 22.85 5.54
C LEU A 99 -20.70 22.63 6.72
N GLN A 100 -21.70 23.52 6.85
CA GLN A 100 -22.65 23.58 7.98
C GLN A 100 -23.33 22.22 8.25
N GLU A 101 -23.88 21.59 7.20
CA GLU A 101 -24.61 20.31 7.32
C GLU A 101 -23.73 19.16 7.79
N ARG A 102 -22.41 19.22 7.49
CA ARG A 102 -21.42 18.21 7.86
C ARG A 102 -20.65 18.54 9.12
N GLN A 103 -20.95 19.67 9.74
CA GLN A 103 -20.21 20.20 10.89
C GLN A 103 -18.68 20.13 10.66
N SER A 104 -18.23 20.57 9.49
CA SER A 104 -16.84 20.44 9.04
C SER A 104 -16.37 21.73 8.38
N VAL A 105 -15.05 21.88 8.35
CA VAL A 105 -14.37 22.94 7.59
C VAL A 105 -13.51 22.28 6.52
N ARG A 106 -13.63 22.79 5.29
CA ARG A 106 -12.80 22.38 4.16
C ARG A 106 -11.76 23.45 3.88
N PHE A 107 -10.52 23.06 3.87
CA PHE A 107 -9.38 23.90 3.53
C PHE A 107 -8.95 23.59 2.11
N HIS A 108 -8.89 24.60 1.27
CA HIS A 108 -8.40 24.51 -0.10
C HIS A 108 -6.93 24.88 -0.14
N LEU A 109 -6.14 24.04 -0.79
CA LEU A 109 -4.70 24.22 -0.93
C LEU A 109 -4.29 23.98 -2.38
N ARG A 110 -3.26 24.68 -2.85
CA ARG A 110 -2.80 24.58 -4.24
C ARG A 110 -1.28 24.68 -4.34
N GLN A 111 -0.71 24.02 -5.32
CA GLN A 111 0.68 24.18 -5.75
C GLN A 111 0.76 24.03 -7.27
N ALA A 112 1.46 24.95 -7.91
CA ALA A 112 1.86 24.77 -9.31
C ALA A 112 3.00 23.73 -9.40
N ILE A 113 2.91 22.82 -10.36
CA ILE A 113 3.89 21.77 -10.61
C ILE A 113 4.27 21.72 -12.09
N SER A 114 5.38 21.08 -12.43
CA SER A 114 5.81 20.90 -13.82
C SER A 114 5.20 19.64 -14.41
N GLY A 115 4.12 19.78 -15.17
CA GLY A 115 3.47 18.63 -15.83
C GLY A 115 2.63 17.78 -14.89
N MET A 116 2.47 16.50 -15.21
CA MET A 116 1.74 15.52 -14.40
C MET A 116 2.77 14.67 -13.65
N PRO A 117 2.66 14.50 -12.31
CA PRO A 117 3.61 13.68 -11.57
C PRO A 117 3.52 12.21 -11.95
N GLY A 118 4.61 11.46 -11.78
CA GLY A 118 4.63 10.01 -11.93
C GLY A 118 4.19 9.29 -10.66
N VAL A 119 4.67 9.76 -9.50
CA VAL A 119 4.35 9.24 -8.17
C VAL A 119 3.91 10.38 -7.27
N VAL A 120 2.88 10.13 -6.48
CA VAL A 120 2.45 11.01 -5.39
C VAL A 120 2.51 10.20 -4.10
N SER A 121 3.46 10.52 -3.23
CA SER A 121 3.54 9.97 -1.87
C SER A 121 2.75 10.88 -0.95
N ILE A 122 1.88 10.30 -0.15
CA ILE A 122 0.92 11.00 0.71
C ILE A 122 1.11 10.48 2.12
N SER A 123 1.30 11.37 3.06
CA SER A 123 1.33 11.03 4.47
C SER A 123 0.27 11.82 5.22
N ALA A 124 -0.43 11.18 6.17
CA ALA A 124 -1.38 11.87 7.03
C ALA A 124 -1.51 11.18 8.40
N LYS A 125 -1.43 12.00 9.45
CA LYS A 125 -1.74 11.64 10.83
C LYS A 125 -2.50 12.79 11.46
N MET A 126 -3.79 12.91 11.08
CA MET A 126 -4.55 14.14 11.29
C MET A 126 -4.83 14.45 12.76
N PHE A 127 -5.40 13.51 13.50
CA PHE A 127 -5.82 13.73 14.90
C PHE A 127 -5.31 12.59 15.80
N PRO A 128 -4.03 12.63 16.22
CA PRO A 128 -3.39 11.53 16.95
C PRO A 128 -3.92 11.30 18.36
N TYR A 129 -4.76 12.18 18.88
CA TYR A 129 -5.44 11.97 20.17
C TYR A 129 -6.50 10.87 20.11
N ASP A 130 -7.09 10.64 18.92
CA ASP A 130 -8.06 9.58 18.67
C ASP A 130 -7.41 8.42 17.90
N PRO A 131 -7.16 7.26 18.55
CA PRO A 131 -6.58 6.10 17.88
C PRO A 131 -7.46 5.49 16.79
N GLN A 132 -8.77 5.82 16.75
CA GLN A 132 -9.72 5.33 15.75
C GLN A 132 -9.90 6.30 14.59
N HIS A 133 -9.25 7.48 14.64
CA HIS A 133 -9.37 8.46 13.58
C HIS A 133 -8.85 7.92 12.24
N GLN A 134 -9.64 8.07 11.19
CA GLN A 134 -9.30 7.67 9.83
C GLN A 134 -9.28 8.89 8.90
N THR A 135 -8.33 8.90 7.98
CA THR A 135 -8.22 9.89 6.91
C THR A 135 -8.47 9.21 5.58
N PHE A 136 -9.56 9.56 4.92
CA PHE A 136 -9.87 9.11 3.56
C PHE A 136 -9.07 9.95 2.58
N VAL A 137 -8.19 9.31 1.83
CA VAL A 137 -7.39 9.94 0.78
C VAL A 137 -7.99 9.57 -0.57
N ASN A 138 -8.50 10.56 -1.28
CA ASN A 138 -9.07 10.39 -2.62
C ASN A 138 -8.16 11.08 -3.63
N VAL A 139 -7.69 10.33 -4.63
CA VAL A 139 -6.87 10.89 -5.71
C VAL A 139 -7.69 10.92 -6.99
N TYR A 140 -7.76 12.08 -7.60
CA TYR A 140 -8.47 12.33 -8.84
C TYR A 140 -7.47 12.65 -9.95
N GLU A 141 -7.63 12.04 -11.12
CA GLU A 141 -6.97 12.43 -12.36
C GLU A 141 -8.00 13.01 -13.32
N SER A 142 -7.83 14.26 -13.75
CA SER A 142 -8.76 14.93 -14.66
C SER A 142 -10.24 14.79 -14.21
N ASP A 143 -10.50 15.08 -12.95
CA ASP A 143 -11.82 15.04 -12.28
C ASP A 143 -12.45 13.64 -12.12
N VAL A 144 -11.72 12.57 -12.47
CA VAL A 144 -12.16 11.19 -12.25
C VAL A 144 -11.48 10.63 -11.00
N LEU A 145 -12.26 10.05 -10.08
CA LEU A 145 -11.70 9.34 -8.93
C LEU A 145 -10.87 8.15 -9.42
N ALA A 146 -9.56 8.27 -9.25
CA ALA A 146 -8.60 7.27 -9.71
C ALA A 146 -8.20 6.27 -8.61
N SER A 147 -8.18 6.73 -7.35
CA SER A 147 -7.88 5.88 -6.18
C SER A 147 -8.52 6.44 -4.92
N GLN A 148 -8.89 5.54 -4.01
CA GLN A 148 -9.33 5.86 -2.66
C GLN A 148 -8.59 4.96 -1.68
N MET A 149 -7.98 5.56 -0.66
CA MET A 149 -7.16 4.89 0.35
C MET A 149 -7.55 5.40 1.74
N ILE A 150 -7.32 4.61 2.77
CA ILE A 150 -7.60 4.98 4.16
C ILE A 150 -6.29 4.97 4.94
N LEU A 151 -5.96 6.10 5.56
CA LEU A 151 -4.83 6.22 6.47
C LEU A 151 -5.35 6.26 7.92
N ASP A 152 -4.64 5.58 8.80
CA ASP A 152 -4.94 5.50 10.23
C ASP A 152 -3.63 5.60 11.05
N ILE A 153 -3.72 5.32 12.35
CA ILE A 153 -2.56 5.37 13.25
C ILE A 153 -1.47 4.34 12.89
N ASN A 154 -1.82 3.22 12.26
CA ASN A 154 -0.92 2.13 11.88
C ASN A 154 -0.39 2.29 10.45
N HIS A 155 -1.19 2.91 9.58
CA HIS A 155 -0.89 3.15 8.17
C HIS A 155 -0.98 4.65 7.90
N THR A 156 0.13 5.35 8.11
CA THR A 156 0.19 6.83 8.01
C THR A 156 0.64 7.33 6.65
N GLU A 157 1.06 6.43 5.75
CA GLU A 157 1.63 6.79 4.46
C GLU A 157 1.10 5.88 3.36
N THR A 158 0.95 6.43 2.17
CA THR A 158 0.56 5.70 0.96
C THR A 158 1.17 6.33 -0.27
N GLU A 159 1.22 5.57 -1.38
CA GLU A 159 1.73 6.06 -2.66
C GLU A 159 0.70 5.83 -3.77
N TYR A 160 0.53 6.85 -4.59
CA TYR A 160 -0.27 6.79 -5.78
C TYR A 160 0.61 6.92 -7.03
N PHE A 161 0.47 5.98 -7.96
CA PHE A 161 1.16 6.01 -9.25
C PHE A 161 0.20 6.49 -10.34
N ALA A 162 0.47 7.66 -10.89
CA ALA A 162 -0.38 8.24 -11.92
C ALA A 162 -0.41 7.40 -13.20
N GLY A 163 -1.52 7.41 -13.93
CA GLY A 163 -1.72 6.66 -15.17
C GLY A 163 -0.91 7.18 -16.38
N THR A 164 0.16 7.92 -16.15
CA THR A 164 1.03 8.55 -17.17
C THR A 164 2.24 7.67 -17.50
N ARG A 165 2.97 8.03 -18.58
CA ARG A 165 4.26 7.38 -18.89
C ARG A 165 5.29 7.57 -17.77
N GLN A 166 5.26 8.71 -17.08
CA GLN A 166 6.11 8.97 -15.91
C GLN A 166 5.77 8.05 -14.74
N GLY A 167 4.47 7.82 -14.47
CA GLY A 167 4.02 6.86 -13.47
C GLY A 167 4.46 5.43 -13.79
N VAL A 168 4.34 4.99 -15.04
CA VAL A 168 4.86 3.68 -15.47
C VAL A 168 6.37 3.58 -15.25
N PHE A 169 7.12 4.60 -15.60
CA PHE A 169 8.58 4.61 -15.40
C PHE A 169 8.93 4.60 -13.90
N ALA A 170 8.21 5.32 -13.08
CA ALA A 170 8.37 5.32 -11.63
C ALA A 170 8.09 3.92 -11.01
N VAL A 171 7.03 3.25 -11.46
CA VAL A 171 6.74 1.86 -11.09
C VAL A 171 7.91 0.95 -11.47
N ILE A 172 8.41 1.02 -12.70
CA ILE A 172 9.52 0.20 -13.17
C ILE A 172 10.77 0.45 -12.30
N ARG A 173 11.10 1.72 -12.06
CA ARG A 173 12.26 2.13 -11.23
C ARG A 173 12.16 1.63 -9.80
N LYS A 174 10.96 1.54 -9.24
CA LYS A 174 10.72 1.05 -7.87
C LYS A 174 10.74 -0.48 -7.80
N PHE A 175 10.02 -1.16 -8.70
CA PHE A 175 9.75 -2.59 -8.56
C PHE A 175 10.84 -3.50 -9.13
N ILE A 176 11.67 -3.08 -10.08
CA ILE A 176 12.83 -3.89 -10.51
C ILE A 176 13.82 -4.07 -9.36
N PRO A 177 14.32 -3.01 -8.67
CA PRO A 177 15.20 -3.18 -7.51
C PRO A 177 14.54 -3.99 -6.39
N ALA A 178 13.24 -3.81 -6.15
CA ALA A 178 12.50 -4.58 -5.15
C ALA A 178 12.51 -6.09 -5.46
N GLY A 179 12.32 -6.49 -6.72
CA GLY A 179 12.41 -7.89 -7.15
C GLY A 179 13.83 -8.48 -7.01
N ILE A 180 14.86 -7.71 -7.36
CA ILE A 180 16.27 -8.12 -7.17
C ILE A 180 16.54 -8.33 -5.67
N HIS A 181 16.17 -7.35 -4.85
CA HIS A 181 16.34 -7.38 -3.40
C HIS A 181 15.60 -8.55 -2.75
N HIS A 182 14.38 -8.84 -3.20
CA HIS A 182 13.57 -9.96 -2.72
C HIS A 182 14.31 -11.30 -2.85
N ILE A 183 14.96 -11.56 -3.98
CA ILE A 183 15.76 -12.79 -4.20
C ILE A 183 17.04 -12.79 -3.38
N LEU A 184 17.75 -11.66 -3.32
CA LEU A 184 19.08 -11.61 -2.69
C LEU A 184 19.03 -11.62 -1.16
N ILE A 185 17.92 -11.18 -0.57
CA ILE A 185 17.75 -11.11 0.91
C ILE A 185 16.82 -12.20 1.42
N GLY A 186 15.89 -12.70 0.59
CA GLY A 186 14.98 -13.78 0.99
C GLY A 186 15.74 -15.11 1.21
N PRO A 187 15.93 -15.58 2.48
CA PRO A 187 16.71 -16.79 2.74
C PRO A 187 16.11 -18.01 2.06
N ASP A 188 14.79 -18.08 1.96
CA ASP A 188 14.07 -19.20 1.36
C ASP A 188 14.34 -19.30 -0.14
N HIS A 189 14.29 -18.17 -0.85
CA HIS A 189 14.60 -18.12 -2.27
C HIS A 189 16.09 -18.43 -2.53
N LEU A 190 16.96 -17.85 -1.71
CA LEU A 190 18.41 -18.05 -1.87
C LEU A 190 18.82 -19.49 -1.61
N LEU A 191 18.32 -20.11 -0.53
CA LEU A 191 18.62 -21.52 -0.20
C LEU A 191 18.04 -22.47 -1.26
N PHE A 192 16.80 -22.22 -1.71
CA PHE A 192 16.19 -23.01 -2.77
C PHE A 192 16.99 -22.91 -4.08
N LEU A 193 17.35 -21.68 -4.48
CA LEU A 193 18.12 -21.41 -5.69
C LEU A 193 19.51 -22.05 -5.64
N VAL A 194 20.25 -21.82 -4.56
CA VAL A 194 21.57 -22.44 -4.36
C VAL A 194 21.45 -23.96 -4.41
N GLY A 195 20.44 -24.54 -3.77
CA GLY A 195 20.15 -25.97 -3.85
C GLY A 195 20.02 -26.47 -5.28
N LEU A 196 19.24 -25.79 -6.13
CA LEU A 196 19.08 -26.12 -7.54
C LEU A 196 20.36 -25.98 -8.37
N LEU A 197 21.25 -25.06 -7.99
CA LEU A 197 22.48 -24.75 -8.72
C LEU A 197 23.66 -25.62 -8.28
N LEU A 198 23.65 -26.24 -7.08
CA LEU A 198 24.77 -27.03 -6.51
C LEU A 198 25.27 -28.17 -7.41
N LEU A 199 24.39 -28.78 -8.18
CA LEU A 199 24.78 -29.84 -9.12
C LEU A 199 25.50 -29.30 -10.36
N GLY A 200 25.67 -27.99 -10.48
CA GLY A 200 26.35 -27.35 -11.61
C GLY A 200 25.63 -27.54 -12.95
N GLY A 201 26.33 -27.25 -14.01
CA GLY A 201 25.85 -27.41 -15.38
C GLY A 201 26.27 -26.26 -16.28
N SER A 202 25.83 -26.26 -17.54
CA SER A 202 26.09 -25.13 -18.43
C SER A 202 25.22 -23.91 -18.02
N ILE A 203 25.74 -22.72 -18.22
CA ILE A 203 25.02 -21.45 -17.96
C ILE A 203 23.62 -21.49 -18.61
N ARG A 204 23.51 -21.95 -19.85
CA ARG A 204 22.21 -22.08 -20.53
C ARG A 204 21.23 -22.97 -19.75
N ARG A 205 21.70 -24.05 -19.17
CA ARG A 205 20.86 -24.97 -18.37
C ARG A 205 20.44 -24.32 -17.06
N LEU A 206 21.37 -23.67 -16.36
CA LEU A 206 21.10 -22.98 -15.11
C LEU A 206 20.10 -21.81 -15.33
N THR A 207 20.28 -21.02 -16.40
CA THR A 207 19.30 -19.99 -16.80
C THR A 207 17.92 -20.61 -17.04
N MET A 208 17.82 -21.74 -17.77
CA MET A 208 16.53 -22.38 -17.99
C MET A 208 15.85 -22.81 -16.68
N VAL A 209 16.61 -23.27 -15.68
CA VAL A 209 16.09 -23.65 -14.37
C VAL A 209 15.50 -22.44 -13.66
N VAL A 210 16.24 -21.33 -13.58
CA VAL A 210 15.77 -20.12 -12.87
C VAL A 210 14.59 -19.46 -13.61
N THR A 211 14.63 -19.37 -14.93
CA THR A 211 13.52 -18.84 -15.73
C THR A 211 12.25 -19.69 -15.58
N SER A 212 12.37 -21.02 -15.49
CA SER A 212 11.21 -21.89 -15.21
C SER A 212 10.55 -21.57 -13.88
N PHE A 213 11.35 -21.30 -12.85
CA PHE A 213 10.85 -20.85 -11.54
C PHE A 213 10.15 -19.51 -11.67
N THR A 214 10.80 -18.49 -12.30
CA THR A 214 10.22 -17.14 -12.43
C THR A 214 8.88 -17.14 -13.17
N ILE A 215 8.73 -17.96 -14.22
CA ILE A 215 7.47 -18.08 -14.95
C ILE A 215 6.35 -18.58 -14.02
N ALA A 216 6.57 -19.67 -13.29
CA ALA A 216 5.58 -20.23 -12.38
C ALA A 216 5.26 -19.27 -11.21
N HIS A 217 6.31 -18.67 -10.63
CA HIS A 217 6.20 -17.65 -9.60
C HIS A 217 5.36 -16.45 -10.05
N SER A 218 5.60 -15.95 -11.26
CA SER A 218 4.86 -14.82 -11.82
C SER A 218 3.38 -15.09 -11.96
N VAL A 219 3.01 -16.31 -12.35
CA VAL A 219 1.60 -16.72 -12.48
C VAL A 219 0.91 -16.67 -11.12
N THR A 220 1.46 -17.32 -10.11
CA THR A 220 0.81 -17.40 -8.78
C THR A 220 0.85 -16.10 -8.02
N LEU A 221 1.94 -15.34 -8.14
CA LEU A 221 2.01 -13.97 -7.60
C LEU A 221 0.91 -13.09 -8.21
N SER A 222 0.70 -13.18 -9.52
CA SER A 222 -0.36 -12.41 -10.21
C SER A 222 -1.76 -12.83 -9.76
N LEU A 223 -2.02 -14.15 -9.66
CA LEU A 223 -3.30 -14.67 -9.20
C LEU A 223 -3.62 -14.21 -7.77
N ALA A 224 -2.62 -14.18 -6.92
CA ALA A 224 -2.78 -13.78 -5.53
C ALA A 224 -2.88 -12.25 -5.37
N ALA A 225 -2.09 -11.46 -6.10
CA ALA A 225 -2.17 -10.00 -6.08
C ALA A 225 -3.50 -9.47 -6.62
N LEU A 226 -4.10 -10.19 -7.58
CA LEU A 226 -5.45 -9.91 -8.11
C LEU A 226 -6.59 -10.48 -7.25
N ASN A 227 -6.30 -11.05 -6.09
CA ASN A 227 -7.28 -11.70 -5.20
C ASN A 227 -8.09 -12.84 -5.85
N ILE A 228 -7.56 -13.48 -6.90
CA ILE A 228 -8.23 -14.61 -7.57
C ILE A 228 -8.04 -15.89 -6.75
N ILE A 229 -6.82 -16.13 -6.23
CA ILE A 229 -6.48 -17.27 -5.37
C ILE A 229 -5.61 -16.75 -4.24
N THR A 230 -6.08 -16.94 -2.99
CA THR A 230 -5.40 -16.42 -1.79
C THR A 230 -5.27 -17.51 -0.73
N PRO A 231 -4.33 -18.46 -0.91
CA PRO A 231 -4.12 -19.50 0.07
C PRO A 231 -3.58 -18.92 1.38
N PRO A 232 -3.94 -19.49 2.54
CA PRO A 232 -3.50 -19.00 3.83
C PRO A 232 -2.00 -19.19 4.03
N ALA A 233 -1.30 -18.19 4.59
CA ALA A 233 0.14 -18.20 4.85
C ALA A 233 0.59 -19.43 5.64
N ARG A 234 -0.21 -19.87 6.62
CA ARG A 234 0.02 -21.10 7.41
C ARG A 234 0.21 -22.40 6.60
N ILE A 235 -0.20 -22.41 5.33
CA ILE A 235 0.00 -23.52 4.41
C ILE A 235 1.18 -23.24 3.49
N ILE A 236 1.31 -22.01 3.01
CA ILE A 236 2.33 -21.63 2.03
C ILE A 236 3.73 -21.60 2.65
N GLU A 237 3.90 -21.02 3.83
CA GLU A 237 5.22 -20.94 4.49
C GLU A 237 5.84 -22.33 4.75
N PRO A 238 5.13 -23.32 5.35
CA PRO A 238 5.65 -24.66 5.48
C PRO A 238 5.93 -25.34 4.13
N ALA A 239 5.12 -25.09 3.11
CA ALA A 239 5.32 -25.68 1.78
C ALA A 239 6.57 -25.10 1.09
N ILE A 240 6.87 -23.80 1.29
CA ILE A 240 8.12 -23.17 0.86
C ILE A 240 9.31 -23.85 1.56
N ALA A 241 9.28 -23.98 2.89
CA ALA A 241 10.34 -24.63 3.64
C ALA A 241 10.55 -26.08 3.21
N LEU A 242 9.46 -26.83 2.96
CA LEU A 242 9.53 -28.21 2.47
C LEU A 242 10.16 -28.30 1.07
N SER A 243 9.96 -27.32 0.20
CA SER A 243 10.58 -27.28 -1.12
C SER A 243 12.10 -27.22 -1.05
N ILE A 244 12.64 -26.49 -0.07
CA ILE A 244 14.09 -26.39 0.18
C ILE A 244 14.63 -27.73 0.66
N VAL A 245 13.95 -28.36 1.61
CA VAL A 245 14.30 -29.70 2.11
C VAL A 245 14.27 -30.72 0.98
N PHE A 246 13.25 -30.68 0.12
CA PHE A 246 13.12 -31.56 -1.03
C PHE A 246 14.33 -31.44 -1.98
N VAL A 247 14.68 -30.21 -2.38
CA VAL A 247 15.82 -29.96 -3.28
C VAL A 247 17.13 -30.41 -2.63
N GLY A 248 17.32 -30.17 -1.33
CA GLY A 248 18.50 -30.65 -0.59
C GLY A 248 18.58 -32.16 -0.56
N ALA A 249 17.48 -32.87 -0.30
CA ALA A 249 17.42 -34.33 -0.31
C ALA A 249 17.64 -34.91 -1.72
N ASP A 250 17.04 -34.31 -2.75
CA ASP A 250 17.22 -34.73 -4.15
C ASP A 250 18.69 -34.65 -4.55
N ASN A 251 19.39 -33.56 -4.18
CA ASN A 251 20.83 -33.43 -4.44
C ASN A 251 21.68 -34.49 -3.76
N LEU A 252 21.31 -34.95 -2.55
CA LEU A 252 22.05 -36.02 -1.84
C LEU A 252 21.78 -37.40 -2.42
N LEU A 253 20.59 -37.59 -2.99
CA LEU A 253 20.16 -38.89 -3.52
C LEU A 253 20.42 -39.04 -5.03
N ALA A 254 20.74 -37.94 -5.73
CA ALA A 254 20.96 -37.92 -7.17
C ALA A 254 22.18 -38.77 -7.57
N GLN A 255 21.93 -39.97 -8.13
CA GLN A 255 22.96 -40.88 -8.61
C GLN A 255 23.02 -40.95 -10.15
N GLY A 256 22.78 -39.87 -10.83
CA GLY A 256 22.72 -39.79 -12.29
C GLY A 256 21.30 -40.01 -12.82
N GLY A 257 21.02 -39.48 -13.98
CA GLY A 257 19.71 -39.57 -14.61
C GLY A 257 19.42 -38.31 -15.48
N ARG A 258 18.18 -38.22 -15.95
CA ARG A 258 17.74 -37.03 -16.68
C ARG A 258 17.65 -35.83 -15.73
N ASP A 259 18.22 -34.71 -16.15
CA ASP A 259 18.11 -33.45 -15.37
C ASP A 259 16.66 -32.93 -15.41
N VAL A 260 15.98 -33.01 -14.27
CA VAL A 260 14.58 -32.58 -14.08
C VAL A 260 14.47 -31.29 -13.30
N ARG A 261 15.59 -30.62 -12.96
CA ARG A 261 15.62 -29.41 -12.11
C ARG A 261 14.72 -28.29 -12.62
N ALA A 262 14.61 -28.08 -13.93
CA ALA A 262 13.71 -27.07 -14.49
C ALA A 262 12.23 -27.37 -14.18
N TRP A 263 11.84 -28.65 -14.17
CA TRP A 263 10.47 -29.05 -13.78
C TRP A 263 10.24 -28.93 -12.28
N ILE A 264 11.23 -29.24 -11.47
CA ILE A 264 11.21 -29.04 -10.02
C ILE A 264 11.08 -27.55 -9.71
N ALA A 265 11.90 -26.71 -10.33
CA ALA A 265 11.87 -25.27 -10.20
C ALA A 265 10.52 -24.68 -10.62
N PHE A 266 9.96 -25.15 -11.74
CA PHE A 266 8.63 -24.74 -12.21
C PHE A 266 7.54 -25.12 -11.19
N GLY A 267 7.52 -26.36 -10.71
CA GLY A 267 6.54 -26.84 -9.75
C GLY A 267 6.56 -26.04 -8.43
N PHE A 268 7.76 -25.83 -7.85
CA PHE A 268 7.89 -25.08 -6.61
C PHE A 268 7.75 -23.58 -6.81
N GLY A 269 8.04 -23.04 -7.99
CA GLY A 269 7.78 -21.64 -8.31
C GLY A 269 6.30 -21.24 -8.09
N PHE A 270 5.35 -22.14 -8.36
CA PHE A 270 3.93 -21.92 -8.05
C PHE A 270 3.67 -21.71 -6.55
N ILE A 271 4.41 -22.39 -5.69
CA ILE A 271 4.24 -22.26 -4.23
C ILE A 271 4.85 -20.94 -3.75
N HIS A 272 6.07 -20.65 -4.19
CA HIS A 272 6.81 -19.45 -3.76
C HIS A 272 6.12 -18.14 -4.18
N GLY A 273 5.45 -18.11 -5.34
CA GLY A 273 4.75 -16.91 -5.81
C GLY A 273 3.61 -16.45 -4.89
N PHE A 274 3.02 -17.36 -4.12
CA PHE A 274 2.01 -16.99 -3.13
C PHE A 274 2.61 -16.32 -1.88
N GLY A 275 3.90 -16.54 -1.59
CA GLY A 275 4.54 -16.02 -0.36
C GLY A 275 4.67 -14.51 -0.31
N PHE A 276 4.79 -13.82 -1.45
CA PHE A 276 5.01 -12.36 -1.51
C PHE A 276 3.75 -11.55 -1.86
N ALA A 277 2.67 -12.21 -2.19
CA ALA A 277 1.45 -11.55 -2.67
C ALA A 277 0.82 -10.59 -1.66
N ASN A 278 0.94 -10.86 -0.35
CA ASN A 278 0.40 -9.99 0.70
C ASN A 278 1.04 -8.60 0.68
N VAL A 279 2.36 -8.53 0.50
CA VAL A 279 3.09 -7.25 0.45
C VAL A 279 2.61 -6.37 -0.70
N LEU A 280 2.39 -6.96 -1.89
CA LEU A 280 1.86 -6.22 -3.05
C LEU A 280 0.41 -5.76 -2.86
N ARG A 281 -0.40 -6.53 -2.13
CA ARG A 281 -1.79 -6.15 -1.82
C ARG A 281 -1.88 -5.02 -0.81
N GLU A 282 -1.03 -5.04 0.22
CA GLU A 282 -0.95 -3.97 1.23
C GLU A 282 -0.57 -2.61 0.62
N MET A 283 0.03 -2.59 -0.56
CA MET A 283 0.37 -1.36 -1.27
C MET A 283 -0.83 -0.70 -1.98
N GLU A 284 -2.01 -1.35 -2.02
CA GLU A 284 -3.26 -0.83 -2.61
C GLU A 284 -3.09 -0.15 -3.99
N LEU A 285 -2.28 -0.74 -4.86
CA LEU A 285 -1.90 -0.15 -6.14
C LEU A 285 -3.09 -0.08 -7.10
N PRO A 286 -3.27 1.03 -7.85
CA PRO A 286 -4.24 1.11 -8.93
C PRO A 286 -4.02 -0.01 -9.95
N ALA A 287 -5.12 -0.51 -10.57
CA ALA A 287 -5.06 -1.68 -11.47
C ALA A 287 -3.99 -1.58 -12.56
N ARG A 288 -3.77 -0.37 -13.13
CA ARG A 288 -2.71 -0.14 -14.13
C ARG A 288 -1.32 -0.22 -13.52
N ALA A 289 -1.11 0.38 -12.35
CA ALA A 289 0.15 0.32 -11.63
C ALA A 289 0.45 -1.11 -11.17
N LEU A 290 -0.56 -1.87 -10.71
CA LEU A 290 -0.42 -3.27 -10.32
C LEU A 290 0.12 -4.14 -11.47
N GLY A 291 -0.38 -3.99 -12.70
CA GLY A 291 0.11 -4.74 -13.86
C GLY A 291 1.61 -4.45 -14.14
N TRP A 292 2.00 -3.18 -14.15
CA TRP A 292 3.40 -2.80 -14.34
C TRP A 292 4.28 -3.18 -13.16
N SER A 293 3.76 -3.15 -11.93
CA SER A 293 4.47 -3.59 -10.72
C SER A 293 4.78 -5.08 -10.75
N LEU A 294 3.78 -5.91 -11.09
CA LEU A 294 3.94 -7.35 -11.24
C LEU A 294 4.98 -7.69 -12.30
N PHE A 295 4.89 -7.07 -13.48
CA PHE A 295 5.86 -7.28 -14.56
C PHE A 295 7.27 -6.88 -14.12
N SER A 296 7.43 -5.66 -13.59
CA SER A 296 8.73 -5.11 -13.19
C SER A 296 9.36 -5.88 -12.04
N PHE A 297 8.55 -6.27 -11.05
CA PHE A 297 8.99 -7.08 -9.93
C PHE A 297 9.51 -8.45 -10.39
N ASN A 298 8.74 -9.18 -11.20
CA ASN A 298 9.16 -10.48 -11.72
C ASN A 298 10.39 -10.38 -12.64
N PHE A 299 10.51 -9.30 -13.40
CA PHE A 299 11.71 -9.02 -14.16
C PHE A 299 12.92 -8.78 -13.26
N GLY A 300 12.73 -8.08 -12.14
CA GLY A 300 13.74 -7.92 -11.09
C GLY A 300 14.13 -9.26 -10.43
N VAL A 301 13.15 -10.11 -10.14
CA VAL A 301 13.38 -11.49 -9.64
C VAL A 301 14.28 -12.26 -10.60
N GLU A 302 13.98 -12.26 -11.88
CA GLU A 302 14.81 -12.93 -12.90
C GLU A 302 16.24 -12.38 -12.92
N ILE A 303 16.42 -11.06 -12.88
CA ILE A 303 17.76 -10.43 -12.80
C ILE A 303 18.49 -10.91 -11.54
N GLY A 304 17.84 -10.89 -10.37
CA GLY A 304 18.41 -11.33 -9.11
C GLY A 304 18.88 -12.79 -9.18
N GLN A 305 18.07 -13.67 -9.74
CA GLN A 305 18.43 -15.09 -9.92
C GLN A 305 19.59 -15.28 -10.90
N LEU A 306 19.61 -14.54 -12.01
CA LEU A 306 20.72 -14.60 -12.97
C LEU A 306 22.03 -14.11 -12.35
N LEU A 307 21.99 -13.10 -11.47
CA LEU A 307 23.17 -12.67 -10.72
C LEU A 307 23.72 -13.82 -9.85
N VAL A 308 22.84 -14.56 -9.15
CA VAL A 308 23.24 -15.73 -8.37
C VAL A 308 23.81 -16.83 -9.27
N VAL A 309 23.20 -17.09 -10.44
CA VAL A 309 23.73 -18.05 -11.41
C VAL A 309 25.16 -17.69 -11.82
N VAL A 310 25.43 -16.42 -12.14
CA VAL A 310 26.78 -15.97 -12.53
C VAL A 310 27.79 -16.09 -11.40
N LEU A 311 27.35 -15.92 -10.13
CA LEU A 311 28.24 -16.05 -8.96
C LEU A 311 28.57 -17.51 -8.61
N VAL A 312 27.68 -18.44 -8.96
CA VAL A 312 27.82 -19.87 -8.60
C VAL A 312 28.41 -20.72 -9.77
N ALA A 313 28.24 -20.25 -11.02
CA ALA A 313 28.73 -20.95 -12.22
C ALA A 313 30.22 -20.73 -12.48
#